data_2158b67ac9bceaa369ccaaf32e788527
#
_entry.id   2158b67ac9bceaa369ccaaf32e788527
#
_cell.length_a   1.000
_cell.length_b   1.000
_cell.length_c   1.000
_cell.angle_alpha   90.00
_cell.angle_beta   90.00
_cell.angle_gamma   90.00
#
_symmetry.space_group_name_H-M   'P 1'
#
loop_
_entity.id
_entity.type
_entity.pdbx_description
1 polymer ?
#
loop_
_entity_poly.entity_id
_entity_poly.type
_entity_poly.pdbx_seq_one_letter_code
_entity_poly.pdbx_strand_id
1 'polypeptide(L)'
;AVVEALKSDYLTQGPKINKFEKAFAEFCDSKYACVVSNGTAALHLCAMALGITPGDKIITTPNTFVASANGFRYQGAEIVFCDIHPQTFLIDLDRLETILKASPKGTYKAVVPVDFAGYPIDGERMRQLAVEYNFAIVEDACHAPGATFTDSKGIVNRVGNSLYADLTVFSFHPVKHIATGEGGAVTTNNRELYEKLCLYRTHGITRDPEKLIKHDGGWYYEMQELGYNYRFTEFQAALGISQLSRMDWSISRRGEIAKKYDKAFEGTVIKTPFRADNILHAFHLYIIQVDNRKALYDFLRENNIFAQVLYAPAHLMPYYKQFGWKEGDCPVAEEYYTKCLALPMFPSLTNEEQDWVIEKVLEFVR
;
A
#
# COMPACT_ATOMS: atom_id res chain seq x y z
N ALA A 1 -11.75 -19.34 14.43
CA ALA A 1 -11.14 -19.45 13.08
C ALA A 1 -9.69 -19.94 13.17
N VAL A 2 -8.77 -19.21 13.89
CA VAL A 2 -7.35 -19.60 13.97
C VAL A 2 -7.14 -20.93 14.67
N VAL A 3 -7.77 -21.16 15.84
CA VAL A 3 -7.70 -22.43 16.58
C VAL A 3 -8.19 -23.61 15.74
N GLU A 4 -9.24 -23.42 14.94
CA GLU A 4 -9.75 -24.45 14.01
C GLU A 4 -8.72 -24.74 12.91
N ALA A 5 -8.06 -23.71 12.36
CA ALA A 5 -7.01 -23.91 11.37
C ALA A 5 -5.81 -24.68 11.94
N LEU A 6 -5.40 -24.35 13.17
CA LEU A 6 -4.31 -25.06 13.87
C LEU A 6 -4.63 -26.53 14.21
N LYS A 7 -5.91 -26.88 14.30
CA LYS A 7 -6.37 -28.27 14.52
C LYS A 7 -6.68 -29.05 13.24
N SER A 8 -6.58 -28.37 12.05
CA SER A 8 -6.84 -28.99 10.76
C SER A 8 -5.63 -29.76 10.23
N ASP A 9 -5.85 -30.59 9.22
CA ASP A 9 -4.79 -31.34 8.54
C ASP A 9 -3.80 -30.47 7.75
N TYR A 10 -4.18 -29.21 7.51
CA TYR A 10 -3.38 -28.26 6.71
C TYR A 10 -2.98 -27.05 7.54
N LEU A 11 -1.67 -26.81 7.67
CA LEU A 11 -1.12 -25.58 8.24
C LEU A 11 -0.59 -24.62 7.17
N THR A 12 -0.34 -25.14 5.96
CA THR A 12 0.10 -24.40 4.78
C THR A 12 -0.45 -25.05 3.51
N GLN A 13 -0.58 -24.28 2.43
CA GLN A 13 -1.02 -24.76 1.11
C GLN A 13 -2.36 -25.55 1.10
N GLY A 14 -3.25 -25.20 1.99
CA GLY A 14 -4.58 -25.80 2.13
C GLY A 14 -5.70 -24.89 1.60
N PRO A 15 -6.97 -25.25 1.88
CA PRO A 15 -8.14 -24.61 1.27
C PRO A 15 -8.44 -23.18 1.79
N LYS A 16 -7.96 -22.80 2.98
CA LYS A 16 -8.26 -21.48 3.55
C LYS A 16 -7.54 -20.34 2.81
N ILE A 17 -6.36 -20.62 2.27
CA ILE A 17 -5.63 -19.66 1.43
C ILE A 17 -6.48 -19.31 0.21
N ASN A 18 -6.93 -20.30 -0.55
CA ASN A 18 -7.79 -20.09 -1.72
C ASN A 18 -9.10 -19.38 -1.36
N LYS A 19 -9.69 -19.72 -0.20
CA LYS A 19 -10.90 -19.06 0.29
C LYS A 19 -10.66 -17.59 0.62
N PHE A 20 -9.52 -17.29 1.22
CA PHE A 20 -9.16 -15.89 1.53
C PHE A 20 -8.85 -15.11 0.25
N GLU A 21 -8.09 -15.67 -0.69
CA GLU A 21 -7.81 -15.05 -2.00
C GLU A 21 -9.10 -14.71 -2.74
N LYS A 22 -10.05 -15.64 -2.80
CA LYS A 22 -11.36 -15.42 -3.42
C LYS A 22 -12.14 -14.31 -2.71
N ALA A 23 -12.25 -14.37 -1.38
CA ALA A 23 -12.98 -13.36 -0.61
C ALA A 23 -12.34 -11.97 -0.71
N PHE A 24 -10.99 -11.91 -0.78
CA PHE A 24 -10.29 -10.65 -0.93
C PHE A 24 -10.42 -10.06 -2.34
N ALA A 25 -10.38 -10.90 -3.38
CA ALA A 25 -10.66 -10.49 -4.75
C ALA A 25 -12.10 -9.93 -4.88
N GLU A 26 -13.09 -10.63 -4.31
CA GLU A 26 -14.49 -10.16 -4.25
C GLU A 26 -14.61 -8.84 -3.48
N PHE A 27 -13.93 -8.68 -2.34
CA PHE A 27 -13.91 -7.44 -1.58
C PHE A 27 -13.35 -6.25 -2.38
N CYS A 28 -12.33 -6.48 -3.21
CA CYS A 28 -11.70 -5.45 -4.04
C CYS A 28 -12.40 -5.24 -5.39
N ASP A 29 -13.41 -6.04 -5.74
CA ASP A 29 -14.04 -6.05 -7.08
C ASP A 29 -13.03 -6.41 -8.20
N SER A 30 -12.04 -7.27 -7.90
CA SER A 30 -11.02 -7.75 -8.85
C SER A 30 -11.26 -9.21 -9.26
N LYS A 31 -10.67 -9.63 -10.39
CA LYS A 31 -10.78 -11.02 -10.86
C LYS A 31 -9.93 -11.99 -10.04
N TYR A 32 -8.74 -11.55 -9.62
CA TYR A 32 -7.75 -12.39 -8.96
C TYR A 32 -7.13 -11.67 -7.76
N ALA A 33 -6.81 -12.45 -6.74
CA ALA A 33 -5.95 -12.04 -5.64
C ALA A 33 -4.93 -13.16 -5.34
N CYS A 34 -3.68 -12.78 -5.12
CA CYS A 34 -2.60 -13.67 -4.72
C CYS A 34 -2.09 -13.24 -3.34
N VAL A 35 -2.32 -14.04 -2.29
CA VAL A 35 -1.82 -13.72 -0.94
C VAL A 35 -0.39 -14.23 -0.75
N VAL A 36 0.41 -13.45 -0.01
CA VAL A 36 1.85 -13.67 0.18
C VAL A 36 2.26 -13.36 1.62
N SER A 37 3.50 -13.67 1.96
CA SER A 37 4.05 -13.58 3.32
C SER A 37 4.04 -12.16 3.92
N ASN A 38 4.11 -11.10 3.12
CA ASN A 38 4.03 -9.68 3.54
C ASN A 38 3.93 -8.74 2.33
N GLY A 39 3.66 -7.45 2.57
CA GLY A 39 3.55 -6.44 1.51
C GLY A 39 4.84 -6.22 0.72
N THR A 40 6.01 -6.33 1.35
CA THR A 40 7.30 -6.23 0.66
C THR A 40 7.51 -7.37 -0.33
N ALA A 41 7.14 -8.60 0.06
CA ALA A 41 7.14 -9.76 -0.83
C ALA A 41 6.17 -9.56 -2.01
N ALA A 42 4.99 -8.95 -1.76
CA ALA A 42 4.03 -8.60 -2.80
C ALA A 42 4.64 -7.64 -3.84
N LEU A 43 5.27 -6.53 -3.39
CA LEU A 43 5.95 -5.57 -4.27
C LEU A 43 7.09 -6.22 -5.08
N HIS A 44 7.89 -7.08 -4.44
CA HIS A 44 8.95 -7.82 -5.11
C HIS A 44 8.39 -8.77 -6.18
N LEU A 45 7.34 -9.52 -5.87
CA LEU A 45 6.68 -10.40 -6.86
C LEU A 45 6.05 -9.61 -8.02
N CYS A 46 5.53 -8.39 -7.77
CA CYS A 46 5.06 -7.51 -8.84
C CYS A 46 6.22 -7.13 -9.79
N ALA A 47 7.39 -6.78 -9.25
CA ALA A 47 8.56 -6.50 -10.07
C ALA A 47 8.97 -7.71 -10.93
N MET A 48 8.98 -8.91 -10.34
CA MET A 48 9.29 -10.16 -11.06
C MET A 48 8.24 -10.46 -12.15
N ALA A 49 6.95 -10.34 -11.84
CA ALA A 49 5.86 -10.63 -12.77
C ALA A 49 5.87 -9.69 -13.99
N LEU A 50 6.28 -8.44 -13.79
CA LEU A 50 6.48 -7.45 -14.85
C LEU A 50 7.80 -7.64 -15.62
N GLY A 51 8.65 -8.59 -15.23
CA GLY A 51 9.93 -8.85 -15.86
C GLY A 51 10.95 -7.74 -15.66
N ILE A 52 10.92 -7.07 -14.50
CA ILE A 52 11.91 -6.05 -14.17
C ILE A 52 13.30 -6.66 -14.00
N THR A 53 14.28 -6.01 -14.62
CA THR A 53 15.68 -6.43 -14.67
C THR A 53 16.62 -5.28 -14.30
N PRO A 54 17.91 -5.57 -14.01
CA PRO A 54 18.90 -4.53 -13.77
C PRO A 54 18.97 -3.51 -14.92
N GLY A 55 18.92 -2.23 -14.58
CA GLY A 55 18.92 -1.10 -15.53
C GLY A 55 17.54 -0.59 -15.91
N ASP A 56 16.47 -1.32 -15.64
CA ASP A 56 15.11 -0.80 -15.78
C ASP A 56 14.85 0.32 -14.76
N LYS A 57 14.10 1.35 -15.18
CA LYS A 57 13.78 2.52 -14.35
C LYS A 57 12.35 2.45 -13.85
N ILE A 58 12.20 2.71 -12.54
CA ILE A 58 10.90 2.70 -11.85
C ILE A 58 10.71 4.03 -11.14
N ILE A 59 9.53 4.64 -11.32
CA ILE A 59 9.19 5.86 -10.59
C ILE A 59 8.33 5.50 -9.37
N THR A 60 8.65 6.10 -8.21
CA THR A 60 7.79 6.06 -7.01
C THR A 60 7.84 7.40 -6.29
N THR A 61 7.14 7.53 -5.16
CA THR A 61 7.13 8.73 -4.33
C THR A 61 8.14 8.60 -3.18
N PRO A 62 8.75 9.70 -2.72
CA PRO A 62 9.60 9.69 -1.53
C PRO A 62 8.80 9.56 -0.22
N ASN A 63 7.50 9.92 -0.22
CA ASN A 63 6.63 9.83 0.96
C ASN A 63 5.97 8.44 1.03
N THR A 64 6.77 7.46 1.41
CA THR A 64 6.35 6.06 1.51
C THR A 64 7.20 5.30 2.51
N PHE A 65 6.70 4.14 2.96
CA PHE A 65 7.60 3.14 3.54
C PHE A 65 8.55 2.61 2.45
N VAL A 66 9.81 2.45 2.78
CA VAL A 66 10.87 2.10 1.80
C VAL A 66 10.59 0.87 0.94
N ALA A 67 9.63 0.02 1.34
CA ALA A 67 9.29 -1.20 0.61
C ALA A 67 8.77 -0.93 -0.81
N SER A 68 8.05 0.19 -1.06
CA SER A 68 7.56 0.55 -2.39
C SER A 68 8.69 0.73 -3.41
N ALA A 69 9.83 1.22 -2.96
CA ALA A 69 11.06 1.33 -3.76
C ALA A 69 11.89 0.04 -3.72
N ASN A 70 12.06 -0.56 -2.52
CA ASN A 70 12.91 -1.73 -2.33
C ASN A 70 12.43 -2.95 -3.10
N GLY A 71 11.12 -3.19 -3.22
CA GLY A 71 10.57 -4.34 -3.93
C GLY A 71 11.08 -4.43 -5.38
N PHE A 72 11.25 -3.29 -6.04
CA PHE A 72 11.80 -3.19 -7.40
C PHE A 72 13.34 -3.16 -7.37
N ARG A 73 13.91 -2.55 -6.34
CA ARG A 73 15.37 -2.51 -6.17
C ARG A 73 15.98 -3.90 -6.00
N TYR A 74 15.24 -4.86 -5.42
CA TYR A 74 15.66 -6.27 -5.32
C TYR A 74 15.89 -6.92 -6.69
N GLN A 75 15.17 -6.47 -7.75
CA GLN A 75 15.41 -6.89 -9.13
C GLN A 75 16.50 -6.06 -9.84
N GLY A 76 17.20 -5.17 -9.12
CA GLY A 76 18.27 -4.33 -9.69
C GLY A 76 17.79 -3.08 -10.39
N ALA A 77 16.49 -2.74 -10.33
CA ALA A 77 15.96 -1.53 -10.94
C ALA A 77 16.59 -0.24 -10.38
N GLU A 78 16.67 0.77 -11.23
CA GLU A 78 16.97 2.14 -10.84
C GLU A 78 15.69 2.80 -10.34
N ILE A 79 15.73 3.39 -9.13
CA ILE A 79 14.58 4.07 -8.55
C ILE A 79 14.67 5.57 -8.78
N VAL A 80 13.61 6.13 -9.37
CA VAL A 80 13.43 7.56 -9.57
C VAL A 80 12.31 8.02 -8.63
N PHE A 81 12.61 9.02 -7.78
CA PHE A 81 11.61 9.59 -6.89
C PHE A 81 10.95 10.80 -7.55
N CYS A 82 9.61 10.77 -7.60
CA CYS A 82 8.76 11.89 -7.99
C CYS A 82 8.16 12.51 -6.74
N ASP A 83 8.31 13.84 -6.59
CA ASP A 83 7.80 14.54 -5.41
C ASP A 83 6.28 14.44 -5.27
N ILE A 84 5.75 14.87 -4.15
CA ILE A 84 4.36 14.72 -3.76
C ILE A 84 3.55 16.00 -4.01
N HIS A 85 2.24 15.82 -4.17
CA HIS A 85 1.29 16.91 -4.21
C HIS A 85 1.10 17.53 -2.81
N PRO A 86 1.12 18.87 -2.65
CA PRO A 86 1.17 19.51 -1.33
C PRO A 86 -0.08 19.41 -0.47
N GLN A 87 -1.20 18.95 -1.02
CA GLN A 87 -2.46 18.76 -0.27
C GLN A 87 -2.75 17.30 0.03
N THR A 88 -2.56 16.40 -0.96
CA THR A 88 -2.90 14.98 -0.81
C THR A 88 -1.74 14.15 -0.27
N PHE A 89 -0.50 14.64 -0.42
CA PHE A 89 0.77 13.95 -0.10
C PHE A 89 1.00 12.66 -0.88
N LEU A 90 0.21 12.44 -1.94
CA LEU A 90 0.41 11.39 -2.94
C LEU A 90 1.42 11.87 -3.98
N ILE A 91 1.87 10.95 -4.85
CA ILE A 91 2.69 11.33 -6.00
C ILE A 91 2.02 12.46 -6.80
N ASP A 92 2.78 13.51 -7.10
CA ASP A 92 2.27 14.64 -7.89
C ASP A 92 2.24 14.27 -9.37
N LEU A 93 1.03 14.16 -9.94
CA LEU A 93 0.83 13.74 -11.32
C LEU A 93 1.30 14.77 -12.36
N ASP A 94 1.37 16.07 -12.02
CA ASP A 94 1.92 17.10 -12.91
C ASP A 94 3.45 16.99 -12.97
N ARG A 95 4.09 16.74 -11.83
CA ARG A 95 5.53 16.46 -11.78
C ARG A 95 5.88 15.14 -12.46
N LEU A 96 5.07 14.09 -12.23
CA LEU A 96 5.22 12.80 -12.91
C LEU A 96 5.18 13.00 -14.42
N GLU A 97 4.17 13.70 -14.93
CA GLU A 97 4.05 14.00 -16.37
C GLU A 97 5.27 14.76 -16.89
N THR A 98 5.81 15.71 -16.11
CA THR A 98 7.02 16.45 -16.48
C THR A 98 8.24 15.51 -16.59
N ILE A 99 8.43 14.59 -15.67
CA ILE A 99 9.49 13.56 -15.71
C ILE A 99 9.33 12.67 -16.95
N LEU A 100 8.09 12.22 -17.22
CA LEU A 100 7.78 11.36 -18.36
C LEU A 100 8.05 12.07 -19.71
N LYS A 101 7.66 13.34 -19.83
CA LYS A 101 7.90 14.16 -21.04
C LYS A 101 9.39 14.39 -21.32
N ALA A 102 10.22 14.40 -20.30
CA ALA A 102 11.67 14.61 -20.44
C ALA A 102 12.42 13.36 -20.94
N SER A 103 11.74 12.23 -21.14
CA SER A 103 12.35 10.95 -21.53
C SER A 103 11.57 10.31 -22.69
N PRO A 104 12.21 9.47 -23.51
CA PRO A 104 11.52 8.66 -24.51
C PRO A 104 10.42 7.79 -23.89
N LYS A 105 9.33 7.56 -24.63
CA LYS A 105 8.26 6.65 -24.18
C LYS A 105 8.83 5.26 -23.89
N GLY A 106 8.38 4.62 -22.80
CA GLY A 106 8.86 3.31 -22.36
C GLY A 106 10.21 3.32 -21.65
N THR A 107 10.79 4.51 -21.34
CA THR A 107 11.99 4.62 -20.50
C THR A 107 11.74 4.08 -19.09
N TYR A 108 10.57 4.35 -18.56
CA TYR A 108 10.15 3.86 -17.25
C TYR A 108 9.28 2.61 -17.42
N LYS A 109 9.66 1.51 -16.82
CA LYS A 109 8.94 0.23 -16.93
C LYS A 109 7.69 0.19 -16.07
N ALA A 110 7.75 0.83 -14.90
CA ALA A 110 6.59 0.96 -14.02
C ALA A 110 6.61 2.27 -13.23
N VAL A 111 5.42 2.69 -12.82
CA VAL A 111 5.21 3.71 -11.78
C VAL A 111 4.52 3.03 -10.60
N VAL A 112 5.03 3.31 -9.39
CA VAL A 112 4.53 2.77 -8.13
C VAL A 112 3.94 3.91 -7.31
N PRO A 113 2.69 4.35 -7.58
CA PRO A 113 2.00 5.31 -6.73
C PRO A 113 1.67 4.65 -5.40
N VAL A 114 1.58 5.47 -4.34
CA VAL A 114 1.24 5.01 -2.99
C VAL A 114 -0.02 5.73 -2.52
N ASP A 115 -1.02 4.98 -2.10
CA ASP A 115 -2.27 5.48 -1.51
C ASP A 115 -2.05 5.91 -0.06
N PHE A 116 -1.21 6.90 0.10
CA PHE A 116 -0.71 7.32 1.39
C PHE A 116 -1.83 7.68 2.37
N ALA A 117 -1.67 7.28 3.63
CA ALA A 117 -2.63 7.46 4.72
C ALA A 117 -4.01 6.80 4.49
N GLY A 118 -4.25 6.21 3.32
CA GLY A 118 -5.53 5.63 2.92
C GLY A 118 -6.34 6.51 1.96
N TYR A 119 -5.70 7.52 1.37
CA TYR A 119 -6.28 8.34 0.30
C TYR A 119 -5.90 7.73 -1.06
N PRO A 120 -6.88 7.34 -1.90
CA PRO A 120 -6.60 6.72 -3.20
C PRO A 120 -6.03 7.72 -4.21
N ILE A 121 -5.14 7.24 -5.07
CA ILE A 121 -4.61 8.01 -6.20
C ILE A 121 -5.72 8.32 -7.22
N ASP A 122 -5.55 9.39 -8.01
CA ASP A 122 -6.35 9.61 -9.22
C ASP A 122 -5.97 8.55 -10.28
N GLY A 123 -6.71 7.43 -10.24
CA GLY A 123 -6.47 6.28 -11.10
C GLY A 123 -6.71 6.58 -12.58
N GLU A 124 -7.71 7.43 -12.92
CA GLU A 124 -8.00 7.78 -14.32
C GLU A 124 -6.83 8.52 -14.95
N ARG A 125 -6.34 9.57 -14.30
CA ARG A 125 -5.20 10.33 -14.82
C ARG A 125 -3.92 9.48 -14.83
N MET A 126 -3.68 8.67 -13.81
CA MET A 126 -2.54 7.76 -13.78
C MET A 126 -2.59 6.78 -14.96
N ARG A 127 -3.77 6.20 -15.26
CA ARG A 127 -3.93 5.27 -16.40
C ARG A 127 -3.75 6.00 -17.74
N GLN A 128 -4.22 7.23 -17.88
CA GLN A 128 -3.99 8.02 -19.09
C GLN A 128 -2.48 8.21 -19.34
N LEU A 129 -1.72 8.60 -18.32
CA LEU A 129 -0.26 8.72 -18.40
C LEU A 129 0.41 7.37 -18.72
N ALA A 130 -0.05 6.28 -18.11
CA ALA A 130 0.51 4.95 -18.37
C ALA A 130 0.34 4.51 -19.84
N VAL A 131 -0.82 4.76 -20.42
CA VAL A 131 -1.07 4.47 -21.84
C VAL A 131 -0.23 5.38 -22.75
N GLU A 132 -0.16 6.66 -22.44
CA GLU A 132 0.57 7.63 -23.26
C GLU A 132 2.08 7.38 -23.27
N TYR A 133 2.67 7.08 -22.08
CA TYR A 133 4.12 6.93 -21.91
C TYR A 133 4.60 5.48 -21.84
N ASN A 134 3.69 4.50 -21.95
CA ASN A 134 3.95 3.05 -22.01
C ASN A 134 4.71 2.52 -20.77
N PHE A 135 4.07 2.57 -19.61
CA PHE A 135 4.55 1.97 -18.37
C PHE A 135 3.45 1.18 -17.66
N ALA A 136 3.84 0.22 -16.81
CA ALA A 136 2.92 -0.50 -15.94
C ALA A 136 2.64 0.28 -14.64
N ILE A 137 1.45 0.13 -14.06
CA ILE A 137 1.07 0.72 -12.78
C ILE A 137 1.05 -0.39 -11.71
N VAL A 138 1.87 -0.23 -10.67
CA VAL A 138 1.80 -1.05 -9.45
C VAL A 138 1.39 -0.16 -8.30
N GLU A 139 0.11 -0.15 -7.99
CA GLU A 139 -0.48 0.66 -6.92
C GLU A 139 -0.12 0.06 -5.55
N ASP A 140 0.61 0.79 -4.72
CA ASP A 140 0.85 0.42 -3.33
C ASP A 140 -0.31 0.93 -2.45
N ALA A 141 -1.32 0.09 -2.31
CA ALA A 141 -2.53 0.33 -1.55
C ALA A 141 -2.45 -0.22 -0.11
N CYS A 142 -1.24 -0.41 0.44
CA CYS A 142 -1.05 -0.93 1.80
C CYS A 142 -1.73 -0.09 2.90
N HIS A 143 -2.14 1.14 2.60
CA HIS A 143 -2.88 2.02 3.50
C HIS A 143 -4.36 2.17 3.13
N ALA A 144 -4.80 1.66 1.99
CA ALA A 144 -6.10 2.00 1.42
C ALA A 144 -7.08 0.83 1.19
N PRO A 145 -7.01 -0.32 1.88
CA PRO A 145 -8.04 -1.34 1.70
C PRO A 145 -9.41 -0.76 2.07
N GLY A 146 -10.37 -0.88 1.16
CA GLY A 146 -11.74 -0.37 1.31
C GLY A 146 -11.93 1.12 0.97
N ALA A 147 -10.88 1.86 0.64
CA ALA A 147 -11.02 3.18 0.05
C ALA A 147 -11.71 3.11 -1.32
N THR A 148 -12.42 4.19 -1.70
CA THR A 148 -13.05 4.30 -3.01
C THR A 148 -12.85 5.69 -3.60
N PHE A 149 -12.90 5.77 -4.92
CA PHE A 149 -13.01 7.04 -5.64
C PHE A 149 -14.12 6.96 -6.70
N THR A 150 -14.76 8.07 -6.98
CA THR A 150 -15.75 8.17 -8.05
C THR A 150 -15.06 8.74 -9.28
N ASP A 151 -15.10 8.00 -10.40
CA ASP A 151 -14.48 8.40 -11.64
C ASP A 151 -15.27 9.49 -12.40
N SER A 152 -14.74 9.96 -13.53
CA SER A 152 -15.35 11.00 -14.37
C SER A 152 -16.73 10.60 -14.93
N LYS A 153 -17.08 9.32 -14.92
CA LYS A 153 -18.35 8.77 -15.36
C LYS A 153 -19.37 8.61 -14.22
N GLY A 154 -18.98 8.98 -12.99
CA GLY A 154 -19.80 8.80 -11.80
C GLY A 154 -19.82 7.38 -11.25
N ILE A 155 -18.90 6.50 -11.68
CA ILE A 155 -18.79 5.13 -11.18
C ILE A 155 -17.89 5.11 -9.96
N VAL A 156 -18.38 4.49 -8.88
CA VAL A 156 -17.59 4.28 -7.67
C VAL A 156 -16.63 3.09 -7.88
N ASN A 157 -15.35 3.35 -7.77
CA ASN A 157 -14.28 2.39 -7.92
C ASN A 157 -13.63 2.11 -6.58
N ARG A 158 -13.54 0.85 -6.19
CA ARG A 158 -12.81 0.44 -4.99
C ARG A 158 -11.33 0.28 -5.32
N VAL A 159 -10.47 0.72 -4.41
CA VAL A 159 -9.02 0.48 -4.50
C VAL A 159 -8.77 -1.02 -4.58
N GLY A 160 -7.93 -1.44 -5.53
CA GLY A 160 -7.65 -2.85 -5.80
C GLY A 160 -8.56 -3.52 -6.83
N ASN A 161 -9.55 -2.81 -7.42
CA ASN A 161 -10.40 -3.36 -8.48
C ASN A 161 -9.65 -3.62 -9.79
N SER A 162 -8.41 -3.15 -9.87
CA SER A 162 -7.49 -3.34 -11.00
C SER A 162 -8.05 -2.88 -12.36
N LEU A 163 -8.91 -1.86 -12.36
CA LEU A 163 -9.34 -1.19 -13.59
C LEU A 163 -8.35 -0.11 -14.03
N TYR A 164 -7.74 0.56 -13.05
CA TYR A 164 -6.80 1.66 -13.29
C TYR A 164 -5.34 1.30 -12.98
N ALA A 165 -5.09 0.19 -12.26
CA ALA A 165 -3.76 -0.37 -12.02
C ALA A 165 -3.60 -1.74 -12.68
N ASP A 166 -2.38 -2.14 -13.04
CA ASP A 166 -2.09 -3.48 -13.55
C ASP A 166 -1.99 -4.49 -12.40
N LEU A 167 -1.41 -4.03 -11.29
CA LEU A 167 -1.25 -4.76 -10.03
C LEU A 167 -1.52 -3.80 -8.88
N THR A 168 -2.28 -4.22 -7.87
CA THR A 168 -2.47 -3.45 -6.62
C THR A 168 -2.02 -4.26 -5.42
N VAL A 169 -1.17 -3.69 -4.60
CA VAL A 169 -0.50 -4.34 -3.45
C VAL A 169 -1.15 -3.93 -2.13
N PHE A 170 -1.37 -4.91 -1.26
CA PHE A 170 -1.89 -4.72 0.09
C PHE A 170 -0.97 -5.36 1.14
N SER A 171 -1.00 -4.82 2.35
CA SER A 171 -0.28 -5.37 3.51
C SER A 171 -1.25 -5.76 4.61
N PHE A 172 -0.97 -6.90 5.25
CA PHE A 172 -1.70 -7.41 6.41
C PHE A 172 -0.84 -7.40 7.68
N HIS A 173 0.15 -6.49 7.74
CA HIS A 173 0.92 -6.21 8.95
C HIS A 173 -0.01 -5.76 10.09
N PRO A 174 0.31 -6.01 11.38
CA PRO A 174 -0.58 -5.76 12.53
C PRO A 174 -1.20 -4.37 12.62
N VAL A 175 -0.53 -3.33 12.13
CA VAL A 175 -1.03 -1.95 12.16
C VAL A 175 -2.03 -1.64 11.03
N LYS A 176 -2.22 -2.54 10.06
CA LYS A 176 -3.09 -2.33 8.90
C LYS A 176 -4.56 -2.64 9.22
N HIS A 177 -5.45 -2.32 8.28
CA HIS A 177 -6.91 -2.52 8.44
C HIS A 177 -7.27 -3.99 8.59
N ILE A 178 -6.61 -4.86 7.83
CA ILE A 178 -6.66 -6.30 7.93
C ILE A 178 -5.32 -6.75 8.49
N ALA A 179 -5.31 -7.45 9.61
CA ALA A 179 -4.10 -7.91 10.27
C ALA A 179 -4.05 -9.43 10.33
N THR A 180 -2.92 -10.02 9.88
CA THR A 180 -2.70 -11.48 9.92
C THR A 180 -1.41 -11.88 10.64
N GLY A 181 -0.85 -10.95 11.46
CA GLY A 181 0.47 -11.07 12.07
C GLY A 181 1.56 -10.59 11.10
N GLU A 182 1.72 -11.23 9.99
CA GLU A 182 2.37 -10.79 8.77
C GLU A 182 1.51 -11.25 7.59
N GLY A 183 1.58 -10.55 6.46
CA GLY A 183 0.85 -10.91 5.26
C GLY A 183 0.80 -9.79 4.25
N GLY A 184 0.42 -10.15 3.03
CA GLY A 184 0.15 -9.22 1.96
C GLY A 184 -0.70 -9.88 0.87
N ALA A 185 -1.16 -9.08 -0.07
CA ALA A 185 -1.85 -9.55 -1.25
C ALA A 185 -1.52 -8.69 -2.46
N VAL A 186 -1.66 -9.27 -3.64
CA VAL A 186 -1.69 -8.56 -4.91
C VAL A 186 -3.01 -8.86 -5.59
N THR A 187 -3.76 -7.83 -6.01
CA THR A 187 -4.93 -7.98 -6.87
C THR A 187 -4.60 -7.62 -8.31
N THR A 188 -5.26 -8.27 -9.26
CA THR A 188 -5.12 -7.99 -10.69
C THR A 188 -6.30 -8.54 -11.48
N ASN A 189 -6.59 -7.95 -12.65
CA ASN A 189 -7.53 -8.49 -13.64
C ASN A 189 -6.82 -9.25 -14.76
N ASN A 190 -5.48 -9.24 -14.77
CA ASN A 190 -4.66 -9.91 -15.77
C ASN A 190 -4.30 -11.33 -15.30
N ARG A 191 -4.78 -12.35 -16.03
CA ARG A 191 -4.55 -13.75 -15.71
C ARG A 191 -3.07 -14.14 -15.79
N GLU A 192 -2.33 -13.63 -16.77
CA GLU A 192 -0.91 -13.95 -16.94
C GLU A 192 -0.08 -13.43 -15.74
N LEU A 193 -0.32 -12.18 -15.31
CA LEU A 193 0.33 -11.63 -14.12
C LEU A 193 -0.02 -12.42 -12.87
N TYR A 194 -1.29 -12.81 -12.69
CA TYR A 194 -1.71 -13.64 -11.55
C TYR A 194 -1.00 -15.00 -11.52
N GLU A 195 -0.90 -15.68 -12.67
CA GLU A 195 -0.21 -16.98 -12.76
C GLU A 195 1.28 -16.85 -12.44
N LYS A 196 1.95 -15.78 -12.90
CA LYS A 196 3.34 -15.47 -12.54
C LYS A 196 3.51 -15.21 -11.04
N LEU A 197 2.63 -14.42 -10.42
CA LEU A 197 2.66 -14.18 -8.98
C LEU A 197 2.55 -15.49 -8.19
N CYS A 198 1.60 -16.36 -8.55
CA CYS A 198 1.41 -17.66 -7.90
C CYS A 198 2.62 -18.58 -8.08
N LEU A 199 3.24 -18.58 -9.25
CA LEU A 199 4.43 -19.35 -9.57
C LEU A 199 5.63 -18.87 -8.74
N TYR A 200 5.92 -17.58 -8.80
CA TYR A 200 7.07 -16.99 -8.10
C TYR A 200 6.95 -17.04 -6.57
N ARG A 201 5.72 -16.95 -6.03
CA ARG A 201 5.44 -17.12 -4.60
C ARG A 201 5.90 -18.47 -4.04
N THR A 202 6.00 -19.49 -4.91
CA THR A 202 6.20 -20.89 -4.54
C THR A 202 7.39 -21.49 -5.29
N HIS A 203 8.58 -20.88 -5.16
CA HIS A 203 9.84 -21.33 -5.74
C HIS A 203 9.88 -21.46 -7.26
N GLY A 204 8.91 -20.92 -8.01
CA GLY A 204 8.81 -21.14 -9.46
C GLY A 204 8.44 -22.58 -9.84
N ILE A 205 7.85 -23.32 -8.89
CA ILE A 205 7.51 -24.74 -9.06
C ILE A 205 6.06 -24.88 -9.55
N THR A 206 5.87 -25.74 -10.56
CA THR A 206 4.56 -26.18 -11.03
C THR A 206 4.38 -27.68 -10.93
N ARG A 207 3.14 -28.12 -10.71
CA ARG A 207 2.67 -29.50 -10.87
C ARG A 207 1.57 -29.62 -11.91
N ASP A 208 1.29 -28.53 -12.62
CA ASP A 208 0.28 -28.48 -13.68
C ASP A 208 0.73 -29.38 -14.84
N PRO A 209 -0.01 -30.46 -15.14
CA PRO A 209 0.38 -31.41 -16.20
C PRO A 209 0.56 -30.74 -17.57
N GLU A 210 -0.16 -29.65 -17.85
CA GLU A 210 -0.06 -28.93 -19.13
C GLU A 210 1.24 -28.12 -19.26
N LYS A 211 1.93 -27.87 -18.13
CA LYS A 211 3.17 -27.07 -18.06
C LYS A 211 4.42 -27.93 -17.81
N LEU A 212 4.24 -29.22 -17.49
CA LEU A 212 5.36 -30.14 -17.25
C LEU A 212 5.99 -30.60 -18.58
N ILE A 213 7.35 -30.65 -18.61
CA ILE A 213 8.11 -31.22 -19.72
C ILE A 213 8.10 -32.76 -19.66
N LYS A 214 8.03 -33.31 -18.43
CA LYS A 214 7.96 -34.75 -18.18
C LYS A 214 6.78 -35.13 -17.29
N HIS A 215 6.40 -36.40 -17.34
CA HIS A 215 5.31 -36.97 -16.54
C HIS A 215 5.79 -38.26 -15.83
N ASP A 216 6.61 -38.09 -14.78
CA ASP A 216 7.22 -39.23 -14.07
C ASP A 216 6.32 -39.82 -12.96
N GLY A 217 5.11 -39.30 -12.75
CA GLY A 217 4.14 -39.75 -11.76
C GLY A 217 3.63 -38.64 -10.86
N GLY A 218 2.72 -38.95 -9.94
CA GLY A 218 2.00 -37.97 -9.10
C GLY A 218 2.86 -37.20 -8.09
N TRP A 219 4.10 -37.62 -7.88
CA TRP A 219 5.09 -36.92 -7.03
C TRP A 219 5.89 -35.88 -7.79
N TYR A 220 5.87 -35.89 -9.15
CA TYR A 220 6.73 -35.08 -9.99
C TYR A 220 6.30 -33.62 -10.04
N TYR A 221 7.26 -32.75 -10.11
CA TYR A 221 7.10 -31.31 -10.31
C TYR A 221 8.32 -30.73 -11.01
N GLU A 222 8.17 -29.56 -11.57
CA GLU A 222 9.26 -28.82 -12.22
C GLU A 222 9.39 -27.42 -11.70
N MET A 223 10.63 -26.96 -11.49
CA MET A 223 10.95 -25.54 -11.30
C MET A 223 11.15 -24.91 -12.68
N GLN A 224 10.20 -24.09 -13.09
CA GLN A 224 10.23 -23.47 -14.43
C GLN A 224 10.87 -22.08 -14.40
N GLU A 225 10.85 -21.42 -13.27
CA GLU A 225 11.40 -20.09 -13.04
C GLU A 225 12.06 -20.03 -11.66
N LEU A 226 12.97 -19.05 -11.47
CA LEU A 226 13.53 -18.81 -10.14
C LEU A 226 12.51 -18.04 -9.28
N GLY A 227 11.84 -18.74 -8.38
CA GLY A 227 10.89 -18.16 -7.44
C GLY A 227 11.39 -18.11 -6.00
N TYR A 228 10.54 -17.60 -5.11
CA TYR A 228 10.85 -17.42 -3.69
C TYR A 228 9.92 -18.24 -2.80
N ASN A 229 10.23 -18.32 -1.52
CA ASN A 229 9.33 -18.88 -0.51
C ASN A 229 8.54 -17.75 0.16
N TYR A 230 7.53 -17.21 -0.54
CA TYR A 230 6.67 -16.15 -0.05
C TYR A 230 5.25 -16.62 0.24
N ARG A 231 5.10 -17.90 0.59
CA ARG A 231 3.82 -18.52 0.90
C ARG A 231 3.16 -17.90 2.12
N PHE A 232 1.85 -17.87 2.08
CA PHE A 232 0.96 -17.56 3.20
C PHE A 232 0.55 -18.86 3.92
N THR A 233 0.20 -18.80 5.20
CA THR A 233 -0.20 -19.96 5.98
C THR A 233 -1.72 -20.06 6.13
N GLU A 234 -2.24 -21.25 6.41
CA GLU A 234 -3.68 -21.50 6.61
C GLU A 234 -4.26 -20.75 7.81
N PHE A 235 -3.51 -20.64 8.92
CA PHE A 235 -3.98 -19.91 10.09
C PHE A 235 -3.96 -18.39 9.89
N GLN A 236 -3.02 -17.86 9.11
CA GLN A 236 -3.04 -16.46 8.67
C GLN A 236 -4.24 -16.19 7.74
N ALA A 237 -4.53 -17.12 6.82
CA ALA A 237 -5.70 -17.01 5.94
C ALA A 237 -7.01 -17.06 6.74
N ALA A 238 -7.11 -17.94 7.74
CA ALA A 238 -8.26 -17.99 8.64
C ALA A 238 -8.47 -16.68 9.41
N LEU A 239 -7.39 -16.08 9.90
CA LEU A 239 -7.43 -14.77 10.55
C LEU A 239 -7.83 -13.67 9.55
N GLY A 240 -7.26 -13.68 8.34
CA GLY A 240 -7.57 -12.72 7.26
C GLY A 240 -9.04 -12.73 6.87
N ILE A 241 -9.66 -13.91 6.71
CA ILE A 241 -11.10 -14.05 6.44
C ILE A 241 -11.93 -13.41 7.58
N SER A 242 -11.55 -13.66 8.83
CA SER A 242 -12.23 -13.09 10.00
C SER A 242 -12.07 -11.57 10.08
N GLN A 243 -10.91 -11.03 9.73
CA GLN A 243 -10.66 -9.59 9.70
C GLN A 243 -11.41 -8.91 8.55
N LEU A 244 -11.44 -9.54 7.38
CA LEU A 244 -12.12 -9.04 6.20
C LEU A 244 -13.62 -8.82 6.45
N SER A 245 -14.28 -9.70 7.20
CA SER A 245 -15.70 -9.55 7.55
C SER A 245 -16.03 -8.32 8.42
N ARG A 246 -15.02 -7.63 8.95
CA ARG A 246 -15.17 -6.44 9.79
C ARG A 246 -14.80 -5.13 9.07
N MET A 247 -14.45 -5.20 7.78
CA MET A 247 -13.90 -4.05 7.07
C MET A 247 -14.86 -2.87 6.98
N ASP A 248 -16.13 -3.10 6.65
CA ASP A 248 -17.11 -2.01 6.53
C ASP A 248 -17.28 -1.25 7.85
N TRP A 249 -17.37 -2.00 8.97
CA TRP A 249 -17.38 -1.40 10.30
C TRP A 249 -16.09 -0.61 10.59
N SER A 250 -14.93 -1.18 10.26
CA SER A 250 -13.63 -0.55 10.50
C SER A 250 -13.49 0.77 9.74
N ILE A 251 -13.86 0.80 8.47
CA ILE A 251 -13.81 2.01 7.62
C ILE A 251 -14.79 3.08 8.15
N SER A 252 -16.04 2.68 8.46
CA SER A 252 -17.03 3.59 9.04
C SER A 252 -16.52 4.23 10.34
N ARG A 253 -16.01 3.41 11.26
CA ARG A 253 -15.51 3.89 12.56
C ARG A 253 -14.31 4.83 12.41
N ARG A 254 -13.37 4.53 11.52
CA ARG A 254 -12.25 5.43 11.21
C ARG A 254 -12.74 6.76 10.64
N GLY A 255 -13.76 6.75 9.80
CA GLY A 255 -14.43 7.95 9.29
C GLY A 255 -15.06 8.81 10.40
N GLU A 256 -15.70 8.19 11.40
CA GLU A 256 -16.26 8.89 12.57
C GLU A 256 -15.15 9.55 13.41
N ILE A 257 -14.08 8.82 13.71
CA ILE A 257 -12.91 9.32 14.44
C ILE A 257 -12.30 10.52 13.68
N ALA A 258 -12.12 10.39 12.36
CA ALA A 258 -11.59 11.47 11.55
C ALA A 258 -12.47 12.72 11.58
N LYS A 259 -13.81 12.58 11.44
CA LYS A 259 -14.74 13.71 11.54
C LYS A 259 -14.69 14.41 12.89
N LYS A 260 -14.51 13.66 13.99
CA LYS A 260 -14.39 14.24 15.33
C LYS A 260 -13.09 15.06 15.49
N TYR A 261 -11.98 14.57 14.95
CA TYR A 261 -10.71 15.31 14.89
C TYR A 261 -10.84 16.58 14.04
N ASP A 262 -11.42 16.50 12.82
CA ASP A 262 -11.59 17.67 11.96
C ASP A 262 -12.39 18.76 12.66
N LYS A 263 -13.52 18.41 13.28
CA LYS A 263 -14.36 19.35 14.02
C LYS A 263 -13.62 20.00 15.19
N ALA A 264 -12.79 19.23 15.88
CA ALA A 264 -12.04 19.73 17.03
C ALA A 264 -10.92 20.71 16.63
N PHE A 265 -10.33 20.53 15.46
CA PHE A 265 -9.22 21.36 14.99
C PHE A 265 -9.65 22.47 14.04
N GLU A 266 -10.95 22.58 13.73
CA GLU A 266 -11.49 23.66 12.90
C GLU A 266 -11.19 25.04 13.51
N GLY A 267 -10.69 25.96 12.67
CA GLY A 267 -10.31 27.32 13.09
C GLY A 267 -9.00 27.42 13.90
N THR A 268 -8.27 26.34 14.06
CA THR A 268 -6.95 26.33 14.71
C THR A 268 -5.79 26.47 13.69
N VAL A 269 -4.55 26.54 14.17
CA VAL A 269 -3.34 26.54 13.32
C VAL A 269 -3.02 25.15 12.74
N ILE A 270 -3.73 24.11 13.16
CA ILE A 270 -3.52 22.72 12.75
C ILE A 270 -4.11 22.52 11.35
N LYS A 271 -3.30 22.01 10.42
CA LYS A 271 -3.81 21.56 9.11
C LYS A 271 -4.23 20.10 9.22
N THR A 272 -5.50 19.83 8.94
CA THR A 272 -6.08 18.48 8.90
C THR A 272 -5.96 17.85 7.51
N PRO A 273 -6.15 16.52 7.37
CA PRO A 273 -6.08 15.84 6.06
C PRO A 273 -7.06 16.43 5.04
N PHE A 274 -6.56 16.65 3.83
CA PHE A 274 -7.41 17.04 2.70
C PHE A 274 -8.39 15.92 2.34
N ARG A 275 -9.61 16.31 1.91
CA ARG A 275 -10.63 15.38 1.40
C ARG A 275 -11.32 15.99 0.20
N ALA A 276 -11.37 15.24 -0.90
CA ALA A 276 -12.25 15.56 -2.02
C ALA A 276 -13.59 14.84 -1.84
N ASP A 277 -14.65 15.43 -2.36
CA ASP A 277 -16.03 14.91 -2.18
C ASP A 277 -16.26 13.56 -2.88
N ASN A 278 -15.48 13.27 -3.92
CA ASN A 278 -15.57 12.03 -4.68
C ASN A 278 -14.72 10.88 -4.10
N ILE A 279 -14.15 11.03 -2.89
CA ILE A 279 -13.24 10.07 -2.26
C ILE A 279 -13.82 9.56 -0.94
N LEU A 280 -13.85 8.22 -0.78
CA LEU A 280 -13.94 7.58 0.52
C LEU A 280 -12.53 7.24 1.02
N HIS A 281 -12.03 8.02 1.95
CA HIS A 281 -10.71 7.83 2.56
C HIS A 281 -10.74 6.66 3.56
N ALA A 282 -9.80 5.70 3.47
CA ALA A 282 -9.75 4.57 4.39
C ALA A 282 -9.20 4.94 5.80
N PHE A 283 -8.57 6.08 5.95
CA PHE A 283 -7.99 6.56 7.21
C PHE A 283 -7.13 5.53 7.93
N HIS A 284 -6.15 4.98 7.21
CA HIS A 284 -5.07 4.23 7.88
C HIS A 284 -4.35 5.13 8.90
N LEU A 285 -4.08 6.36 8.51
CA LEU A 285 -3.49 7.40 9.34
C LEU A 285 -4.40 8.64 9.33
N TYR A 286 -4.42 9.36 10.45
CA TYR A 286 -4.92 10.72 10.53
C TYR A 286 -3.74 11.64 10.79
N ILE A 287 -3.29 12.34 9.75
CA ILE A 287 -2.07 13.14 9.77
C ILE A 287 -2.40 14.61 9.86
N ILE A 288 -1.95 15.26 10.92
CA ILE A 288 -1.96 16.71 11.04
C ILE A 288 -0.61 17.30 10.63
N GLN A 289 -0.61 18.58 10.25
CA GLN A 289 0.61 19.35 10.10
C GLN A 289 0.63 20.52 11.10
N VAL A 290 1.80 20.72 11.70
CA VAL A 290 2.03 21.75 12.71
C VAL A 290 3.50 22.18 12.66
N ASP A 291 3.77 23.49 12.77
CA ASP A 291 5.14 24.02 12.63
C ASP A 291 6.10 23.49 13.71
N ASN A 292 5.66 23.37 14.95
CA ASN A 292 6.48 22.86 16.06
C ASN A 292 6.30 21.36 16.28
N ARG A 293 6.27 20.55 15.21
CA ARG A 293 5.99 19.12 15.24
C ARG A 293 6.79 18.34 16.28
N LYS A 294 8.10 18.62 16.40
CA LYS A 294 8.94 17.90 17.38
C LYS A 294 8.51 18.18 18.82
N ALA A 295 8.26 19.43 19.16
CA ALA A 295 7.82 19.78 20.51
C ALA A 295 6.43 19.20 20.81
N LEU A 296 5.49 19.22 19.86
CA LEU A 296 4.20 18.55 20.02
C LEU A 296 4.36 17.03 20.19
N TYR A 297 5.22 16.40 19.41
CA TYR A 297 5.51 14.97 19.54
C TYR A 297 6.01 14.61 20.94
N ASP A 298 6.99 15.37 21.47
CA ASP A 298 7.56 15.14 22.81
C ASP A 298 6.48 15.38 23.90
N PHE A 299 5.72 16.48 23.82
CA PHE A 299 4.62 16.79 24.73
C PHE A 299 3.53 15.69 24.75
N LEU A 300 3.13 15.18 23.59
CA LEU A 300 2.16 14.10 23.52
C LEU A 300 2.70 12.80 24.17
N ARG A 301 3.99 12.49 23.99
CA ARG A 301 4.64 11.35 24.63
C ARG A 301 4.65 11.46 26.15
N GLU A 302 4.92 12.65 26.71
CA GLU A 302 4.84 12.93 28.16
C GLU A 302 3.42 12.72 28.70
N ASN A 303 2.39 12.90 27.86
CA ASN A 303 0.99 12.67 28.18
C ASN A 303 0.48 11.26 27.78
N ASN A 304 1.37 10.29 27.56
CA ASN A 304 1.06 8.91 27.16
C ASN A 304 0.29 8.80 25.83
N ILE A 305 0.45 9.76 24.92
CA ILE A 305 -0.12 9.73 23.57
C ILE A 305 1.00 9.40 22.58
N PHE A 306 0.86 8.25 21.90
CA PHE A 306 1.89 7.69 21.02
C PHE A 306 1.67 8.07 19.55
N ALA A 307 1.79 9.38 19.26
CA ALA A 307 1.81 9.88 17.90
C ALA A 307 3.06 9.39 17.12
N GLN A 308 2.98 9.36 15.79
CA GLN A 308 4.06 8.87 14.90
C GLN A 308 4.35 9.88 13.80
N VAL A 309 5.59 9.87 13.30
CA VAL A 309 6.01 10.66 12.13
C VAL A 309 6.20 9.73 10.95
N LEU A 310 5.40 9.91 9.90
CA LEU A 310 5.35 9.06 8.71
C LEU A 310 5.27 9.92 7.44
N TYR A 311 6.26 9.84 6.56
CA TYR A 311 7.53 9.12 6.63
C TYR A 311 8.70 10.09 6.47
N ALA A 312 9.87 9.72 7.00
CA ALA A 312 11.09 10.39 6.55
C ALA A 312 11.27 10.08 5.06
N PRO A 313 11.55 11.10 4.21
CA PRO A 313 11.58 10.92 2.76
C PRO A 313 12.57 9.84 2.33
N ALA A 314 12.10 8.84 1.57
CA ALA A 314 12.88 7.66 1.19
C ALA A 314 14.16 8.03 0.42
N HIS A 315 14.12 9.06 -0.44
CA HIS A 315 15.29 9.53 -1.21
C HIS A 315 16.42 10.07 -0.31
N LEU A 316 16.09 10.52 0.91
CA LEU A 316 17.09 10.99 1.88
C LEU A 316 17.66 9.88 2.78
N MET A 317 17.18 8.64 2.64
CA MET A 317 17.78 7.52 3.36
C MET A 317 19.20 7.26 2.87
N PRO A 318 20.16 6.91 3.77
CA PRO A 318 21.57 6.69 3.40
C PRO A 318 21.75 5.75 2.22
N TYR A 319 20.92 4.70 2.12
CA TYR A 319 20.94 3.77 1.00
C TYR A 319 20.62 4.43 -0.34
N TYR A 320 19.66 5.35 -0.40
CA TYR A 320 19.30 6.01 -1.66
C TYR A 320 20.20 7.19 -1.99
N LYS A 321 20.76 7.86 -0.98
CA LYS A 321 21.76 8.94 -1.19
C LYS A 321 22.99 8.49 -1.97
N GLN A 322 23.41 7.20 -1.87
CA GLN A 322 24.53 6.68 -2.66
C GLN A 322 24.27 6.70 -4.18
N PHE A 323 23.02 6.81 -4.63
CA PHE A 323 22.65 6.93 -6.04
C PHE A 323 22.49 8.39 -6.50
N GLY A 324 22.93 9.35 -5.69
CA GLY A 324 22.95 10.77 -6.06
C GLY A 324 21.78 11.59 -5.52
N TRP A 325 20.79 10.98 -4.87
CA TRP A 325 19.68 11.66 -4.23
C TRP A 325 20.16 12.53 -3.05
N LYS A 326 19.60 13.73 -2.94
CA LYS A 326 20.01 14.71 -1.93
C LYS A 326 18.85 15.61 -1.51
N GLU A 327 19.07 16.36 -0.46
CA GLU A 327 18.15 17.40 0.00
C GLU A 327 17.89 18.43 -1.10
N GLY A 328 16.63 18.82 -1.26
CA GLY A 328 16.14 19.71 -2.30
C GLY A 328 15.64 19.02 -3.58
N ASP A 329 15.86 17.71 -3.74
CA ASP A 329 15.38 16.97 -4.91
C ASP A 329 13.85 16.72 -4.87
N CYS A 330 13.26 16.61 -3.65
CA CYS A 330 11.82 16.47 -3.44
C CYS A 330 11.33 17.44 -2.33
N PRO A 331 11.34 18.76 -2.61
CA PRO A 331 11.15 19.79 -1.59
C PRO A 331 9.78 19.74 -0.90
N VAL A 332 8.72 19.30 -1.58
CA VAL A 332 7.39 19.21 -0.95
C VAL A 332 7.33 18.05 0.06
N ALA A 333 7.92 16.91 -0.26
CA ALA A 333 8.01 15.78 0.69
C ALA A 333 8.93 16.10 1.88
N GLU A 334 10.00 16.86 1.64
CA GLU A 334 10.90 17.31 2.69
C GLU A 334 10.21 18.30 3.63
N GLU A 335 9.48 19.29 3.10
CA GLU A 335 8.69 20.22 3.91
C GLU A 335 7.58 19.48 4.68
N TYR A 336 6.83 18.60 4.02
CA TYR A 336 5.83 17.75 4.67
C TYR A 336 6.40 17.02 5.88
N TYR A 337 7.56 16.38 5.74
CA TYR A 337 8.22 15.64 6.82
C TYR A 337 8.54 16.52 8.03
N THR A 338 8.84 17.79 7.86
CA THR A 338 9.13 18.69 8.98
C THR A 338 7.90 18.98 9.86
N LYS A 339 6.69 18.86 9.30
CA LYS A 339 5.42 19.29 9.92
C LYS A 339 4.47 18.14 10.25
N CYS A 340 4.58 16.98 9.61
CA CYS A 340 3.62 15.88 9.73
C CYS A 340 3.67 15.18 11.08
N LEU A 341 2.48 14.86 11.62
CA LEU A 341 2.30 14.05 12.81
C LEU A 341 1.02 13.23 12.72
N ALA A 342 1.12 11.90 12.77
CA ALA A 342 -0.02 11.00 12.77
C ALA A 342 -0.56 10.83 14.21
N LEU A 343 -1.81 11.21 14.40
CA LEU A 343 -2.52 11.00 15.66
C LEU A 343 -3.08 9.58 15.76
N PRO A 344 -3.38 9.08 16.98
CA PRO A 344 -4.01 7.79 17.18
C PRO A 344 -5.25 7.61 16.31
N MET A 345 -5.26 6.53 15.47
CA MET A 345 -6.31 6.23 14.51
C MET A 345 -6.47 4.72 14.37
N PHE A 346 -7.39 4.13 15.13
CA PHE A 346 -7.73 2.70 15.07
C PHE A 346 -9.19 2.47 15.51
N PRO A 347 -9.90 1.44 15.01
CA PRO A 347 -11.34 1.32 15.22
C PRO A 347 -11.79 1.16 16.68
N SER A 348 -10.93 0.61 17.55
CA SER A 348 -11.23 0.45 18.99
C SER A 348 -10.86 1.66 19.85
N LEU A 349 -10.37 2.77 19.24
CA LEU A 349 -10.15 4.03 19.96
C LEU A 349 -11.46 4.50 20.57
N THR A 350 -11.51 4.63 21.90
CA THR A 350 -12.70 5.09 22.61
C THR A 350 -12.90 6.60 22.42
N ASN A 351 -14.10 7.09 22.72
CA ASN A 351 -14.36 8.53 22.63
C ASN A 351 -13.58 9.31 23.69
N GLU A 352 -13.40 8.75 24.87
CA GLU A 352 -12.64 9.32 26.00
C GLU A 352 -11.15 9.41 25.65
N GLU A 353 -10.57 8.35 25.07
CA GLU A 353 -9.18 8.36 24.62
C GLU A 353 -8.98 9.41 23.50
N GLN A 354 -9.93 9.50 22.56
CA GLN A 354 -9.87 10.49 21.49
C GLN A 354 -10.02 11.92 22.05
N ASP A 355 -10.92 12.14 23.02
CA ASP A 355 -11.09 13.44 23.66
C ASP A 355 -9.82 13.88 24.40
N TRP A 356 -9.12 12.94 25.06
CA TRP A 356 -7.81 13.19 25.65
C TRP A 356 -6.75 13.62 24.64
N VAL A 357 -6.69 12.93 23.48
CA VAL A 357 -5.79 13.33 22.40
C VAL A 357 -6.10 14.74 21.93
N ILE A 358 -7.38 15.05 21.69
CA ILE A 358 -7.83 16.38 21.24
C ILE A 358 -7.48 17.45 22.26
N GLU A 359 -7.79 17.22 23.53
CA GLU A 359 -7.48 18.15 24.62
C GLU A 359 -5.98 18.51 24.65
N LYS A 360 -5.10 17.49 24.61
CA LYS A 360 -3.65 17.70 24.68
C LYS A 360 -3.09 18.37 23.43
N VAL A 361 -3.59 18.06 22.26
CA VAL A 361 -3.18 18.76 21.03
C VAL A 361 -3.60 20.24 21.09
N LEU A 362 -4.84 20.55 21.51
CA LEU A 362 -5.33 21.91 21.63
C LEU A 362 -4.64 22.70 22.76
N GLU A 363 -4.27 22.06 23.86
CA GLU A 363 -3.49 22.66 24.96
C GLU A 363 -2.13 23.14 24.45
N PHE A 364 -1.47 22.35 23.62
CA PHE A 364 -0.14 22.67 23.08
C PHE A 364 -0.15 23.83 22.07
N VAL A 365 -1.20 23.96 21.25
CA VAL A 365 -1.25 24.95 20.15
C VAL A 365 -1.92 26.28 20.54
N ARG A 366 -2.47 26.40 21.74
CA ARG A 366 -2.98 27.65 22.33
C ARG A 366 -1.84 28.56 22.78
#